data_3b49768ff9aba2c80199b5082391fe69
#
_entry.id   3b49768ff9aba2c80199b5082391fe69
#
_cell.length_a   1.000
_cell.length_b   1.000
_cell.length_c   1.000
_cell.angle_alpha   90.00
_cell.angle_beta   90.00
_cell.angle_gamma   90.00
#
_symmetry.space_group_name_H-M   'P 1'
#
loop_
_entity.id
_entity.type
_entity.pdbx_description
1 polymer ?
#
loop_
_entity_poly.entity_id
_entity_poly.type
_entity_poly.pdbx_seq_one_letter_code
_entity_poly.pdbx_strand_id
1 'polypeptide(L)'
;MRTQMEKAVLFRALHERPGAFIIPNPWDAGTAKLLASLGFEALATTSLGLANTLGSATVSLDAIIENCRTIAGATDLPVNADLENCGADEPKAAAKAIGLAAEAGAVGGSIEDATGDPRRPIYDFALAVERVHAAVEAARSLPIPFVLTARAENLLYGRNDLDDTIRRLQAFEAAGADVLYAPGVRDIATIRTVVSALGKPFNLVMGFADPTLTVDQLSAAGVKRISVGGAMSRFALAAFLKCAREMKDKGSFTYVREMAPIKDLRDAFAAMQG
;
A
#
# COMPACT_ATOMS: atom_id res chain seq x y z
N MET A 1 -19.17 -10.70 10.44
CA MET A 1 -17.83 -10.17 10.01
C MET A 1 -16.72 -11.09 10.50
N ARG A 2 -15.66 -11.29 9.68
CA ARG A 2 -14.47 -12.04 10.07
C ARG A 2 -13.75 -11.37 11.25
N THR A 3 -13.21 -12.15 12.14
CA THR A 3 -12.30 -11.67 13.18
C THR A 3 -10.97 -11.18 12.57
N GLN A 4 -10.23 -10.35 13.28
CA GLN A 4 -8.91 -9.89 12.82
C GLN A 4 -7.94 -11.07 12.63
N MET A 5 -8.01 -12.09 13.48
CA MET A 5 -7.21 -13.32 13.34
C MET A 5 -7.52 -14.03 12.02
N GLU A 6 -8.78 -14.22 11.67
CA GLU A 6 -9.18 -14.85 10.41
C GLU A 6 -8.69 -14.02 9.20
N LYS A 7 -8.82 -12.69 9.26
CA LYS A 7 -8.27 -11.78 8.23
C LYS A 7 -6.74 -11.92 8.10
N ALA A 8 -6.03 -12.02 9.23
CA ALA A 8 -4.57 -12.17 9.23
C ALA A 8 -4.10 -13.50 8.64
N VAL A 9 -4.77 -14.61 8.97
CA VAL A 9 -4.51 -15.94 8.39
C VAL A 9 -4.75 -15.92 6.88
N LEU A 10 -5.87 -15.35 6.42
CA LEU A 10 -6.16 -15.20 4.99
C LEU A 10 -5.11 -14.36 4.29
N PHE A 11 -4.68 -13.26 4.90
CA PHE A 11 -3.68 -12.39 4.29
C PHE A 11 -2.33 -13.06 4.13
N ARG A 12 -1.90 -13.84 5.11
CA ARG A 12 -0.68 -14.64 5.02
C ARG A 12 -0.79 -15.69 3.90
N ALA A 13 -1.91 -16.40 3.82
CA ALA A 13 -2.16 -17.41 2.78
C ALA A 13 -2.09 -16.82 1.36
N LEU A 14 -2.53 -15.56 1.15
CA LEU A 14 -2.38 -14.88 -0.14
C LEU A 14 -0.91 -14.74 -0.59
N HIS A 15 0.02 -14.58 0.36
CA HIS A 15 1.45 -14.50 0.05
C HIS A 15 2.12 -15.86 -0.17
N GLU A 16 1.50 -16.94 0.31
CA GLU A 16 2.05 -18.30 0.23
C GLU A 16 1.54 -19.08 -1.00
N ARG A 17 0.31 -18.80 -1.47
CA ARG A 17 -0.27 -19.49 -2.63
C ARG A 17 0.50 -19.19 -3.94
N PRO A 18 0.43 -20.06 -4.99
CA PRO A 18 1.00 -19.77 -6.29
C PRO A 18 0.41 -18.52 -6.95
N GLY A 19 1.19 -17.86 -7.82
CA GLY A 19 0.78 -16.68 -8.58
C GLY A 19 0.76 -15.38 -7.79
N ALA A 20 0.54 -14.28 -8.49
CA ALA A 20 0.40 -12.94 -7.91
C ALA A 20 -1.06 -12.65 -7.53
N PHE A 21 -1.25 -11.69 -6.61
CA PHE A 21 -2.56 -11.12 -6.31
C PHE A 21 -2.51 -9.59 -6.32
N ILE A 22 -3.64 -8.96 -6.65
CA ILE A 22 -3.79 -7.51 -6.60
C ILE A 22 -4.27 -7.11 -5.20
N ILE A 23 -3.62 -6.08 -4.63
CA ILE A 23 -4.01 -5.42 -3.40
C ILE A 23 -4.28 -3.93 -3.70
N PRO A 24 -5.51 -3.58 -4.12
CA PRO A 24 -5.83 -2.20 -4.48
C PRO A 24 -5.86 -1.31 -3.24
N ASN A 25 -5.72 0.01 -3.47
CA ASN A 25 -5.53 0.98 -2.42
C ASN A 25 -6.75 1.93 -2.31
N PRO A 26 -7.74 1.63 -1.45
CA PRO A 26 -8.78 2.58 -1.09
C PRO A 26 -8.21 3.70 -0.23
N TRP A 27 -8.90 4.85 -0.23
CA TRP A 27 -8.53 6.00 0.60
C TRP A 27 -9.61 6.39 1.61
N ASP A 28 -10.78 5.73 1.55
CA ASP A 28 -11.90 5.89 2.48
C ASP A 28 -12.77 4.63 2.58
N ALA A 29 -13.77 4.65 3.45
CA ALA A 29 -14.71 3.54 3.64
C ALA A 29 -15.53 3.24 2.38
N GLY A 30 -15.92 4.25 1.62
CA GLY A 30 -16.72 4.08 0.40
C GLY A 30 -15.96 3.32 -0.67
N THR A 31 -14.74 3.77 -0.97
CA THR A 31 -13.86 3.10 -1.94
C THR A 31 -13.44 1.71 -1.49
N ALA A 32 -13.25 1.48 -0.17
CA ALA A 32 -13.00 0.15 0.37
C ALA A 32 -14.16 -0.83 0.12
N LYS A 33 -15.41 -0.39 0.35
CA LYS A 33 -16.61 -1.19 0.07
C LYS A 33 -16.77 -1.49 -1.42
N LEU A 34 -16.52 -0.51 -2.28
CA LEU A 34 -16.56 -0.72 -3.73
C LEU A 34 -15.54 -1.78 -4.17
N LEU A 35 -14.31 -1.71 -3.69
CA LEU A 35 -13.30 -2.71 -4.02
C LEU A 35 -13.67 -4.10 -3.49
N ALA A 36 -14.20 -4.18 -2.28
CA ALA A 36 -14.67 -5.45 -1.73
C ALA A 36 -15.83 -6.05 -2.55
N SER A 37 -16.76 -5.23 -3.01
CA SER A 37 -17.89 -5.68 -3.85
C SER A 37 -17.46 -6.20 -5.22
N LEU A 38 -16.30 -5.79 -5.71
CA LEU A 38 -15.69 -6.27 -6.95
C LEU A 38 -14.93 -7.60 -6.78
N GLY A 39 -14.86 -8.15 -5.56
CA GLY A 39 -14.25 -9.45 -5.30
C GLY A 39 -12.74 -9.42 -5.09
N PHE A 40 -12.14 -8.26 -4.81
CA PHE A 40 -10.75 -8.22 -4.35
C PHE A 40 -10.59 -8.96 -3.01
N GLU A 41 -9.44 -9.58 -2.78
CA GLU A 41 -9.22 -10.47 -1.64
C GLU A 41 -8.50 -9.81 -0.46
N ALA A 42 -7.84 -8.66 -0.70
CA ALA A 42 -7.18 -7.84 0.31
C ALA A 42 -7.11 -6.39 -0.16
N LEU A 43 -6.95 -5.47 0.77
CA LEU A 43 -6.80 -4.04 0.53
C LEU A 43 -5.53 -3.51 1.20
N ALA A 44 -4.94 -2.44 0.64
CA ALA A 44 -3.91 -1.66 1.33
C ALA A 44 -4.33 -0.19 1.41
N THR A 45 -4.12 0.47 2.53
CA THR A 45 -4.34 1.92 2.60
C THR A 45 -3.33 2.66 1.71
N THR A 46 -3.50 3.96 1.54
CA THR A 46 -2.58 4.81 0.79
C THR A 46 -2.48 6.18 1.43
N SER A 47 -1.29 6.51 1.92
CA SER A 47 -0.99 7.83 2.52
C SER A 47 -1.23 8.95 1.51
N LEU A 48 -0.80 8.78 0.25
CA LEU A 48 -1.06 9.75 -0.82
C LEU A 48 -2.55 9.93 -1.12
N GLY A 49 -3.34 8.84 -1.12
CA GLY A 49 -4.80 8.92 -1.29
C GLY A 49 -5.46 9.68 -0.14
N LEU A 50 -5.03 9.43 1.09
CA LEU A 50 -5.48 10.17 2.27
C LEU A 50 -5.07 11.65 2.19
N ALA A 51 -3.83 11.96 1.85
CA ALA A 51 -3.35 13.33 1.66
C ALA A 51 -4.22 14.10 0.65
N ASN A 52 -4.55 13.46 -0.48
CA ASN A 52 -5.45 14.03 -1.48
C ASN A 52 -6.84 14.34 -0.91
N THR A 53 -7.39 13.46 -0.06
CA THR A 53 -8.70 13.67 0.59
C THR A 53 -8.67 14.84 1.57
N LEU A 54 -7.54 15.02 2.27
CA LEU A 54 -7.34 16.12 3.22
C LEU A 54 -6.91 17.44 2.56
N GLY A 55 -6.62 17.42 1.24
CA GLY A 55 -6.07 18.58 0.52
C GLY A 55 -4.69 18.99 1.05
N SER A 56 -3.89 18.02 1.50
CA SER A 56 -2.58 18.22 2.11
C SER A 56 -1.46 17.58 1.28
N ALA A 57 -0.25 18.09 1.43
CA ALA A 57 0.94 17.49 0.82
C ALA A 57 1.49 16.31 1.65
N THR A 58 1.20 16.28 2.95
CA THR A 58 1.68 15.26 3.91
C THR A 58 0.56 14.86 4.85
N VAL A 59 0.72 13.72 5.51
CA VAL A 59 -0.22 13.22 6.51
C VAL A 59 0.52 12.89 7.80
N SER A 60 -0.15 13.03 8.94
CA SER A 60 0.40 12.60 10.23
C SER A 60 0.16 11.10 10.44
N LEU A 61 0.97 10.47 11.29
CA LEU A 61 0.76 9.07 11.68
C LEU A 61 -0.64 8.85 12.27
N ASP A 62 -1.13 9.76 13.10
CA ASP A 62 -2.48 9.67 13.70
C ASP A 62 -3.58 9.65 12.62
N ALA A 63 -3.45 10.49 11.59
CA ALA A 63 -4.39 10.51 10.47
C ALA A 63 -4.32 9.20 9.65
N ILE A 64 -3.12 8.64 9.45
CA ILE A 64 -2.92 7.34 8.79
C ILE A 64 -3.60 6.23 9.59
N ILE A 65 -3.42 6.19 10.91
CA ILE A 65 -4.01 5.17 11.79
C ILE A 65 -5.53 5.28 11.80
N GLU A 66 -6.09 6.48 11.88
CA GLU A 66 -7.55 6.67 11.84
C GLU A 66 -8.15 6.29 10.49
N ASN A 67 -7.48 6.62 9.39
CA ASN A 67 -7.89 6.16 8.06
C ASN A 67 -7.82 4.63 7.93
N CYS A 68 -6.77 4.01 8.48
CA CYS A 68 -6.65 2.56 8.54
C CYS A 68 -7.83 1.94 9.31
N ARG A 69 -8.19 2.48 10.48
CA ARG A 69 -9.34 2.05 11.28
C ARG A 69 -10.64 2.13 10.50
N THR A 70 -10.86 3.25 9.82
CA THR A 70 -12.04 3.47 8.97
C THR A 70 -12.14 2.44 7.85
N ILE A 71 -11.04 2.18 7.14
CA ILE A 71 -10.99 1.22 6.03
C ILE A 71 -11.13 -0.23 6.55
N ALA A 72 -10.42 -0.60 7.62
CA ALA A 72 -10.46 -1.94 8.19
C ALA A 72 -11.84 -2.30 8.77
N GLY A 73 -12.55 -1.30 9.32
CA GLY A 73 -13.92 -1.45 9.81
C GLY A 73 -14.99 -1.47 8.72
N ALA A 74 -14.67 -1.05 7.50
CA ALA A 74 -15.63 -0.94 6.41
C ALA A 74 -15.87 -2.26 5.65
N THR A 75 -14.97 -3.26 5.79
CA THR A 75 -15.02 -4.51 5.02
C THR A 75 -14.55 -5.72 5.82
N ASP A 76 -14.89 -6.91 5.34
CA ASP A 76 -14.38 -8.19 5.86
C ASP A 76 -13.04 -8.61 5.24
N LEU A 77 -12.44 -7.76 4.42
CA LEU A 77 -11.17 -8.05 3.78
C LEU A 77 -9.98 -7.78 4.72
N PRO A 78 -8.88 -8.51 4.58
CA PRO A 78 -7.60 -8.14 5.17
C PRO A 78 -7.15 -6.76 4.70
N VAL A 79 -6.66 -5.93 5.62
CA VAL A 79 -6.14 -4.59 5.30
C VAL A 79 -4.67 -4.48 5.72
N ASN A 80 -3.82 -4.05 4.79
CA ASN A 80 -2.42 -3.68 5.02
C ASN A 80 -2.32 -2.15 5.16
N ALA A 81 -1.73 -1.66 6.24
CA ALA A 81 -1.54 -0.24 6.46
C ALA A 81 -0.29 0.30 5.73
N ASP A 82 -0.43 1.39 4.99
CA ASP A 82 0.67 2.19 4.46
C ASP A 82 1.08 3.19 5.55
N LEU A 83 2.18 2.89 6.28
CA LEU A 83 2.61 3.64 7.46
C LEU A 83 3.76 4.62 7.17
N GLU A 84 4.16 4.75 5.90
CA GLU A 84 5.32 5.57 5.49
C GLU A 84 6.55 5.22 6.35
N ASN A 85 7.24 6.24 6.89
CA ASN A 85 8.37 6.05 7.80
C ASN A 85 7.93 5.77 9.26
N CYS A 86 6.68 5.40 9.50
CA CYS A 86 6.12 5.16 10.84
C CYS A 86 6.18 6.38 11.78
N GLY A 87 6.28 7.59 11.24
CA GLY A 87 6.20 8.85 11.99
C GLY A 87 7.38 9.15 12.93
N ALA A 88 8.47 8.38 12.88
CA ALA A 88 9.62 8.59 13.77
C ALA A 88 10.93 8.06 13.16
N ASP A 89 12.06 8.70 13.48
CA ASP A 89 13.39 8.27 13.06
C ASP A 89 13.93 7.13 13.94
N GLU A 90 13.67 7.19 15.24
CA GLU A 90 14.20 6.24 16.22
C GLU A 90 13.48 4.87 16.07
N PRO A 91 14.24 3.74 16.01
CA PRO A 91 13.67 2.41 15.72
C PRO A 91 12.52 1.98 16.63
N LYS A 92 12.65 2.14 17.95
CA LYS A 92 11.59 1.75 18.89
C LYS A 92 10.35 2.64 18.80
N ALA A 93 10.54 3.92 18.45
CA ALA A 93 9.43 4.85 18.26
C ALA A 93 8.67 4.50 16.96
N ALA A 94 9.41 4.21 15.86
CA ALA A 94 8.84 3.74 14.61
C ALA A 94 8.07 2.42 14.78
N ALA A 95 8.60 1.48 15.56
CA ALA A 95 7.98 0.19 15.83
C ALA A 95 6.60 0.30 16.51
N LYS A 96 6.32 1.38 17.26
CA LYS A 96 5.00 1.61 17.88
C LYS A 96 3.88 1.74 16.84
N ALA A 97 4.18 2.27 15.65
CA ALA A 97 3.20 2.41 14.58
C ALA A 97 2.62 1.04 14.14
N ILE A 98 3.41 -0.04 14.24
CA ILE A 98 2.95 -1.40 13.94
C ILE A 98 1.86 -1.85 14.91
N GLY A 99 2.04 -1.60 16.21
CA GLY A 99 1.02 -1.87 17.23
C GLY A 99 -0.26 -1.06 17.00
N LEU A 100 -0.11 0.25 16.76
CA LEU A 100 -1.25 1.15 16.49
C LEU A 100 -2.03 0.73 15.23
N ALA A 101 -1.35 0.29 14.17
CA ALA A 101 -2.00 -0.23 12.98
C ALA A 101 -2.79 -1.53 13.26
N ALA A 102 -2.22 -2.43 14.05
CA ALA A 102 -2.91 -3.65 14.47
C ALA A 102 -4.15 -3.33 15.33
N GLU A 103 -4.04 -2.41 16.29
CA GLU A 103 -5.19 -1.92 17.08
C GLU A 103 -6.27 -1.23 16.24
N ALA A 104 -5.88 -0.62 15.11
CA ALA A 104 -6.79 -0.07 14.12
C ALA A 104 -7.45 -1.13 13.22
N GLY A 105 -7.12 -2.42 13.39
CA GLY A 105 -7.71 -3.53 12.65
C GLY A 105 -6.90 -3.99 11.43
N ALA A 106 -5.72 -3.42 11.17
CA ALA A 106 -4.82 -3.91 10.13
C ALA A 106 -4.28 -5.31 10.48
N VAL A 107 -3.99 -6.09 9.45
CA VAL A 107 -3.35 -7.42 9.56
C VAL A 107 -1.99 -7.47 8.86
N GLY A 108 -1.55 -6.34 8.35
CA GLY A 108 -0.23 -6.08 7.81
C GLY A 108 0.04 -4.59 7.78
N GLY A 109 1.30 -4.23 7.62
CA GLY A 109 1.72 -2.83 7.51
C GLY A 109 3.06 -2.70 6.79
N SER A 110 3.38 -1.49 6.37
CA SER A 110 4.67 -1.20 5.75
C SER A 110 5.49 -0.24 6.60
N ILE A 111 6.81 -0.41 6.53
CA ILE A 111 7.80 0.55 7.00
C ILE A 111 8.77 0.85 5.87
N GLU A 112 9.12 2.11 5.66
CA GLU A 112 10.03 2.53 4.60
C GLU A 112 11.29 3.21 5.15
N ASP A 113 12.32 3.24 4.31
CA ASP A 113 13.58 3.90 4.61
C ASP A 113 13.66 5.36 4.14
N ALA A 114 12.54 5.96 3.68
CA ALA A 114 12.43 7.40 3.47
C ALA A 114 12.32 8.16 4.81
N THR A 115 12.98 9.32 4.89
CA THR A 115 12.99 10.12 6.13
C THR A 115 11.86 11.14 6.21
N GLY A 116 11.29 11.53 5.06
CA GLY A 116 10.42 12.69 4.93
C GLY A 116 11.16 14.05 4.86
N ASP A 117 12.49 14.11 5.10
CA ASP A 117 13.31 15.31 4.92
C ASP A 117 13.92 15.33 3.51
N PRO A 118 13.55 16.29 2.64
CA PRO A 118 14.09 16.37 1.27
C PRO A 118 15.62 16.56 1.21
N ARG A 119 16.26 17.08 2.26
CA ARG A 119 17.72 17.26 2.32
C ARG A 119 18.45 15.95 2.61
N ARG A 120 17.77 14.99 3.23
CA ARG A 120 18.28 13.67 3.58
C ARG A 120 17.20 12.61 3.34
N PRO A 121 16.76 12.39 2.09
CA PRO A 121 15.51 11.71 1.80
C PRO A 121 15.48 10.24 2.22
N ILE A 122 16.65 9.57 2.35
CA ILE A 122 16.75 8.15 2.67
C ILE A 122 17.63 7.98 3.92
N TYR A 123 17.19 7.15 4.87
CA TYR A 123 18.01 6.77 6.03
C TYR A 123 19.30 6.08 5.65
N ASP A 124 20.35 6.29 6.45
CA ASP A 124 21.56 5.50 6.35
C ASP A 124 21.25 4.01 6.47
N PHE A 125 22.02 3.20 5.75
CA PHE A 125 21.77 1.77 5.62
C PHE A 125 21.58 1.06 6.98
N ALA A 126 22.50 1.29 7.94
CA ALA A 126 22.45 0.66 9.26
C ALA A 126 21.16 1.05 10.01
N LEU A 127 20.82 2.34 10.05
CA LEU A 127 19.60 2.82 10.71
C LEU A 127 18.34 2.27 10.05
N ALA A 128 18.30 2.19 8.71
CA ALA A 128 17.17 1.60 8.00
C ALA A 128 16.95 0.14 8.41
N VAL A 129 18.02 -0.65 8.51
CA VAL A 129 17.96 -2.05 8.95
C VAL A 129 17.50 -2.17 10.40
N GLU A 130 18.04 -1.34 11.32
CA GLU A 130 17.65 -1.32 12.73
C GLU A 130 16.14 -0.98 12.89
N ARG A 131 15.64 -0.06 12.10
CA ARG A 131 14.20 0.33 12.08
C ARG A 131 13.32 -0.85 11.62
N VAL A 132 13.71 -1.54 10.56
CA VAL A 132 12.99 -2.73 10.08
C VAL A 132 13.04 -3.84 11.12
N HIS A 133 14.19 -4.08 11.75
CA HIS A 133 14.32 -5.08 12.81
C HIS A 133 13.37 -4.80 13.98
N ALA A 134 13.35 -3.55 14.48
CA ALA A 134 12.44 -3.16 15.56
C ALA A 134 10.95 -3.31 15.17
N ALA A 135 10.59 -2.99 13.91
CA ALA A 135 9.25 -3.20 13.39
C ALA A 135 8.89 -4.69 13.28
N VAL A 136 9.84 -5.56 12.90
CA VAL A 136 9.68 -7.02 12.90
C VAL A 136 9.41 -7.53 14.33
N GLU A 137 10.22 -7.11 15.31
CA GLU A 137 10.00 -7.51 16.71
C GLU A 137 8.60 -7.12 17.20
N ALA A 138 8.17 -5.88 16.90
CA ALA A 138 6.81 -5.43 17.22
C ALA A 138 5.74 -6.28 16.53
N ALA A 139 5.90 -6.56 15.23
CA ALA A 139 4.94 -7.41 14.49
C ALA A 139 4.85 -8.84 15.05
N ARG A 140 5.99 -9.42 15.47
CA ARG A 140 6.02 -10.78 16.04
C ARG A 140 5.47 -10.85 17.47
N SER A 141 5.42 -9.73 18.19
CA SER A 141 4.80 -9.65 19.52
C SER A 141 3.27 -9.57 19.50
N LEU A 142 2.66 -9.32 18.33
CA LEU A 142 1.22 -9.24 18.18
C LEU A 142 0.55 -10.61 18.27
N PRO A 143 -0.71 -10.70 18.78
CA PRO A 143 -1.44 -11.96 18.91
C PRO A 143 -1.97 -12.51 17.56
N ILE A 144 -1.60 -11.92 16.44
CA ILE A 144 -2.02 -12.30 15.10
C ILE A 144 -0.80 -12.47 14.19
N PRO A 145 -0.87 -13.26 13.10
CA PRO A 145 0.21 -13.39 12.13
C PRO A 145 0.29 -12.13 11.23
N PHE A 146 0.75 -11.01 11.80
CA PHE A 146 0.87 -9.74 11.13
C PHE A 146 1.94 -9.79 10.02
N VAL A 147 1.61 -9.33 8.81
CA VAL A 147 2.52 -9.33 7.64
C VAL A 147 3.24 -7.98 7.55
N LEU A 148 4.54 -7.97 7.82
CA LEU A 148 5.35 -6.76 7.72
C LEU A 148 5.99 -6.62 6.34
N THR A 149 5.77 -5.48 5.69
CA THR A 149 6.39 -5.09 4.41
C THR A 149 7.48 -4.07 4.65
N ALA A 150 8.72 -4.35 4.22
CA ALA A 150 9.80 -3.38 4.26
C ALA A 150 10.06 -2.77 2.88
N ARG A 151 10.22 -1.42 2.82
CA ARG A 151 10.33 -0.67 1.58
C ARG A 151 11.70 0.02 1.48
N ALA A 152 12.34 -0.14 0.31
CA ALA A 152 13.53 0.60 -0.08
C ALA A 152 13.14 1.68 -1.10
N GLU A 153 13.21 2.94 -0.68
CA GLU A 153 12.64 4.10 -1.40
C GLU A 153 13.65 4.83 -2.29
N ASN A 154 14.92 4.42 -2.30
CA ASN A 154 15.99 5.13 -3.00
C ASN A 154 15.70 5.40 -4.48
N LEU A 155 15.11 4.47 -5.23
CA LEU A 155 14.75 4.68 -6.63
C LEU A 155 13.65 5.75 -6.81
N LEU A 156 12.68 5.81 -5.90
CA LEU A 156 11.61 6.81 -5.92
C LEU A 156 12.15 8.23 -5.66
N TYR A 157 13.20 8.33 -4.83
CA TYR A 157 13.85 9.59 -4.51
C TYR A 157 15.04 9.94 -5.44
N GLY A 158 15.08 9.32 -6.63
CA GLY A 158 16.07 9.66 -7.66
C GLY A 158 17.48 9.12 -7.40
N ARG A 159 17.67 8.27 -6.40
CA ARG A 159 18.90 7.51 -6.18
C ARG A 159 18.84 6.24 -7.03
N ASN A 160 19.19 6.37 -8.31
CA ASN A 160 19.08 5.31 -9.31
C ASN A 160 20.22 4.26 -9.16
N ASP A 161 20.33 3.68 -7.96
CA ASP A 161 21.28 2.64 -7.60
C ASP A 161 20.50 1.35 -7.30
N LEU A 162 20.41 0.48 -8.32
CA LEU A 162 19.70 -0.80 -8.21
C LEU A 162 20.42 -1.76 -7.27
N ASP A 163 21.74 -1.73 -7.24
CA ASP A 163 22.54 -2.61 -6.37
C ASP A 163 22.36 -2.24 -4.90
N ASP A 164 22.32 -0.93 -4.57
CA ASP A 164 21.99 -0.48 -3.21
C ASP A 164 20.53 -0.83 -2.85
N THR A 165 19.59 -0.72 -3.80
CA THR A 165 18.20 -1.13 -3.59
C THR A 165 18.12 -2.62 -3.22
N ILE A 166 18.74 -3.49 -4.01
CA ILE A 166 18.75 -4.94 -3.77
C ILE A 166 19.42 -5.25 -2.43
N ARG A 167 20.56 -4.63 -2.14
CA ARG A 167 21.27 -4.80 -0.88
C ARG A 167 20.41 -4.41 0.33
N ARG A 168 19.67 -3.32 0.26
CA ARG A 168 18.71 -2.91 1.30
C ARG A 168 17.60 -3.93 1.48
N LEU A 169 16.97 -4.36 0.39
CA LEU A 169 15.91 -5.37 0.45
C LEU A 169 16.40 -6.69 1.05
N GLN A 170 17.59 -7.16 0.70
CA GLN A 170 18.19 -8.35 1.29
C GLN A 170 18.49 -8.18 2.78
N ALA A 171 18.93 -7.00 3.21
CA ALA A 171 19.11 -6.70 4.62
C ALA A 171 17.79 -6.63 5.40
N PHE A 172 16.74 -6.10 4.78
CA PHE A 172 15.39 -6.10 5.36
C PHE A 172 14.79 -7.51 5.44
N GLU A 173 15.06 -8.36 4.44
CA GLU A 173 14.74 -9.77 4.48
C GLU A 173 15.45 -10.47 5.65
N ALA A 174 16.75 -10.26 5.78
CA ALA A 174 17.56 -10.83 6.88
C ALA A 174 17.09 -10.33 8.26
N ALA A 175 16.59 -9.08 8.34
CA ALA A 175 15.97 -8.54 9.56
C ALA A 175 14.59 -9.15 9.87
N GLY A 176 14.01 -9.94 8.95
CA GLY A 176 12.78 -10.70 9.18
C GLY A 176 11.50 -10.12 8.56
N ALA A 177 11.59 -9.18 7.63
CA ALA A 177 10.44 -8.70 6.88
C ALA A 177 9.77 -9.84 6.10
N ASP A 178 8.43 -9.83 6.03
CA ASP A 178 7.65 -10.87 5.33
C ASP A 178 7.52 -10.58 3.85
N VAL A 179 7.48 -9.30 3.46
CA VAL A 179 7.32 -8.83 2.09
C VAL A 179 8.31 -7.70 1.84
N LEU A 180 8.89 -7.68 0.66
CA LEU A 180 9.86 -6.67 0.24
C LEU A 180 9.25 -5.78 -0.85
N TYR A 181 9.62 -4.51 -0.87
CA TYR A 181 9.03 -3.56 -1.78
C TYR A 181 10.03 -2.45 -2.13
N ALA A 182 10.15 -2.15 -3.43
CA ALA A 182 10.93 -1.02 -3.94
C ALA A 182 10.12 -0.26 -4.99
N PRO A 183 9.45 0.86 -4.61
CA PRO A 183 8.81 1.71 -5.59
C PRO A 183 9.85 2.35 -6.51
N GLY A 184 9.48 2.55 -7.79
CA GLY A 184 10.41 3.06 -8.80
C GLY A 184 11.02 1.98 -9.69
N VAL A 185 10.89 0.69 -9.36
CA VAL A 185 11.13 -0.41 -10.31
C VAL A 185 10.01 -0.38 -11.36
N ARG A 186 10.36 -0.34 -12.66
CA ARG A 186 9.40 0.02 -13.71
C ARG A 186 9.23 -1.01 -14.81
N ASP A 187 10.31 -1.56 -15.32
CA ASP A 187 10.32 -2.48 -16.46
C ASP A 187 10.50 -3.94 -16.04
N ILE A 188 10.08 -4.86 -16.92
CA ILE A 188 10.04 -6.28 -16.62
C ILE A 188 11.44 -6.89 -16.40
N ALA A 189 12.50 -6.34 -17.02
CA ALA A 189 13.85 -6.85 -16.86
C ALA A 189 14.39 -6.50 -15.47
N THR A 190 14.21 -5.24 -15.04
CA THR A 190 14.56 -4.77 -13.70
C THR A 190 13.74 -5.50 -12.63
N ILE A 191 12.44 -5.73 -12.86
CA ILE A 191 11.58 -6.50 -11.94
C ILE A 191 12.15 -7.91 -11.73
N ARG A 192 12.49 -8.63 -12.81
CA ARG A 192 13.10 -9.97 -12.72
C ARG A 192 14.42 -9.97 -11.97
N THR A 193 15.27 -8.98 -12.22
CA THR A 193 16.56 -8.82 -11.53
C THR A 193 16.35 -8.68 -10.03
N VAL A 194 15.45 -7.79 -9.60
CA VAL A 194 15.14 -7.60 -8.18
C VAL A 194 14.56 -8.87 -7.56
N VAL A 195 13.52 -9.41 -8.17
CA VAL A 195 12.81 -10.61 -7.63
C VAL A 195 13.75 -11.80 -7.49
N SER A 196 14.62 -12.04 -8.50
CA SER A 196 15.55 -13.18 -8.47
C SER A 196 16.64 -13.07 -7.38
N ALA A 197 16.88 -11.86 -6.87
CA ALA A 197 17.86 -11.60 -5.81
C ALA A 197 17.27 -11.76 -4.39
N LEU A 198 15.97 -12.03 -4.26
CA LEU A 198 15.21 -12.05 -3.00
C LEU A 198 14.63 -13.43 -2.73
N GLY A 199 14.61 -13.84 -1.46
CA GLY A 199 13.96 -15.07 -1.00
C GLY A 199 12.53 -14.86 -0.46
N LYS A 200 12.09 -13.62 -0.30
CA LYS A 200 10.77 -13.26 0.21
C LYS A 200 9.85 -12.71 -0.88
N PRO A 201 8.51 -12.76 -0.69
CA PRO A 201 7.55 -12.15 -1.59
C PRO A 201 7.88 -10.69 -1.92
N PHE A 202 7.80 -10.32 -3.19
CA PHE A 202 8.01 -8.95 -3.65
C PHE A 202 6.68 -8.28 -4.01
N ASN A 203 6.48 -7.05 -3.51
CA ASN A 203 5.40 -6.17 -3.91
C ASN A 203 5.85 -5.21 -5.00
N LEU A 204 5.08 -5.13 -6.08
CA LEU A 204 5.24 -4.12 -7.13
C LEU A 204 4.08 -3.12 -7.08
N VAL A 205 4.38 -1.82 -7.24
CA VAL A 205 3.35 -0.79 -7.39
C VAL A 205 3.19 -0.39 -8.85
N MET A 206 2.00 -0.62 -9.42
CA MET A 206 1.70 -0.29 -10.82
C MET A 206 1.58 1.22 -11.09
N GLY A 207 1.44 2.05 -10.07
CA GLY A 207 1.39 3.52 -10.23
C GLY A 207 2.67 4.15 -10.83
N PHE A 208 3.78 3.41 -10.87
CA PHE A 208 5.08 3.84 -11.40
C PHE A 208 5.66 2.89 -12.45
N ALA A 209 5.13 1.67 -12.57
CA ALA A 209 5.61 0.67 -13.52
C ALA A 209 5.06 0.90 -14.94
N ASP A 210 5.58 0.16 -15.91
CA ASP A 210 5.08 0.14 -17.28
C ASP A 210 3.58 -0.26 -17.28
N PRO A 211 2.67 0.62 -17.74
CA PRO A 211 1.24 0.38 -17.69
C PRO A 211 0.76 -0.73 -18.64
N THR A 212 1.63 -1.25 -19.51
CA THR A 212 1.29 -2.35 -20.43
C THR A 212 1.47 -3.72 -19.79
N LEU A 213 2.10 -3.82 -18.62
CA LEU A 213 2.33 -5.08 -17.92
C LEU A 213 1.03 -5.62 -17.33
N THR A 214 0.80 -6.91 -17.55
CA THR A 214 -0.36 -7.63 -17.02
C THR A 214 -0.02 -8.41 -15.74
N VAL A 215 -1.05 -8.81 -14.99
CA VAL A 215 -0.88 -9.65 -13.79
C VAL A 215 -0.15 -10.95 -14.12
N ASP A 216 -0.46 -11.59 -15.25
CA ASP A 216 0.18 -12.83 -15.68
C ASP A 216 1.67 -12.64 -15.97
N GLN A 217 2.04 -11.54 -16.64
CA GLN A 217 3.44 -11.21 -16.91
C GLN A 217 4.21 -10.91 -15.61
N LEU A 218 3.61 -10.21 -14.67
CA LEU A 218 4.20 -9.91 -13.37
C LEU A 218 4.33 -11.16 -12.51
N SER A 219 3.31 -12.01 -12.51
CA SER A 219 3.35 -13.31 -11.84
C SER A 219 4.44 -14.22 -12.40
N ALA A 220 4.58 -14.28 -13.73
CA ALA A 220 5.65 -15.02 -14.41
C ALA A 220 7.05 -14.43 -14.14
N ALA A 221 7.14 -13.15 -13.78
CA ALA A 221 8.38 -12.52 -13.33
C ALA A 221 8.67 -12.74 -11.85
N GLY A 222 7.79 -13.44 -11.11
CA GLY A 222 7.94 -13.76 -9.70
C GLY A 222 7.42 -12.69 -8.74
N VAL A 223 6.72 -11.65 -9.24
CA VAL A 223 6.01 -10.69 -8.37
C VAL A 223 4.90 -11.44 -7.64
N LYS A 224 4.77 -11.21 -6.34
CA LYS A 224 3.76 -11.87 -5.50
C LYS A 224 2.56 -10.97 -5.22
N ARG A 225 2.78 -9.69 -4.99
CA ARG A 225 1.75 -8.72 -4.62
C ARG A 225 1.83 -7.50 -5.52
N ILE A 226 0.69 -7.05 -6.00
CA ILE A 226 0.58 -5.92 -6.92
C ILE A 226 -0.32 -4.87 -6.28
N SER A 227 0.26 -3.73 -5.91
CA SER A 227 -0.46 -2.57 -5.39
C SER A 227 -0.54 -1.47 -6.45
N VAL A 228 -1.38 -0.46 -6.22
CA VAL A 228 -1.56 0.67 -7.14
C VAL A 228 -1.23 2.03 -6.48
N GLY A 229 -0.99 2.03 -5.17
CA GLY A 229 -0.70 3.25 -4.41
C GLY A 229 -1.79 4.32 -4.60
N GLY A 230 -1.41 5.58 -4.71
CA GLY A 230 -2.33 6.69 -4.93
C GLY A 230 -2.88 6.82 -6.36
N ALA A 231 -2.65 5.86 -7.28
CA ALA A 231 -3.04 5.99 -8.67
C ALA A 231 -4.57 6.11 -8.85
N MET A 232 -5.36 5.32 -8.14
CA MET A 232 -6.82 5.36 -8.23
C MET A 232 -7.38 6.69 -7.70
N SER A 233 -6.88 7.20 -6.57
CA SER A 233 -7.25 8.51 -6.03
C SER A 233 -6.93 9.62 -7.03
N ARG A 234 -5.73 9.62 -7.63
CA ARG A 234 -5.33 10.59 -8.65
C ARG A 234 -6.23 10.51 -9.90
N PHE A 235 -6.62 9.31 -10.31
CA PHE A 235 -7.54 9.12 -11.44
C PHE A 235 -8.93 9.68 -11.14
N ALA A 236 -9.46 9.43 -9.94
CA ALA A 236 -10.74 9.99 -9.50
C ALA A 236 -10.71 11.52 -9.46
N LEU A 237 -9.63 12.11 -8.93
CA LEU A 237 -9.44 13.56 -8.91
C LEU A 237 -9.27 14.15 -10.32
N ALA A 238 -8.65 13.43 -11.26
CA ALA A 238 -8.57 13.87 -12.65
C ALA A 238 -9.96 13.94 -13.29
N ALA A 239 -10.83 12.96 -13.04
CA ALA A 239 -12.23 12.99 -13.49
C ALA A 239 -12.99 14.16 -12.85
N PHE A 240 -12.84 14.37 -11.53
CA PHE A 240 -13.43 15.51 -10.83
C PHE A 240 -13.01 16.86 -11.44
N LEU A 241 -11.71 17.04 -11.68
CA LEU A 241 -11.19 18.27 -12.29
C LEU A 241 -11.68 18.46 -13.73
N LYS A 242 -11.82 17.37 -14.51
CA LYS A 242 -12.42 17.41 -15.86
C LYS A 242 -13.82 17.98 -15.79
N CYS A 243 -14.66 17.46 -14.90
CA CYS A 243 -16.04 17.95 -14.71
C CYS A 243 -16.08 19.41 -14.26
N ALA A 244 -15.26 19.77 -13.26
CA ALA A 244 -15.21 21.14 -12.73
C ALA A 244 -14.78 22.17 -13.80
N ARG A 245 -13.79 21.83 -14.61
CA ARG A 245 -13.35 22.71 -15.73
C ARG A 245 -14.42 22.84 -16.81
N GLU A 246 -15.12 21.77 -17.17
CA GLU A 246 -16.24 21.84 -18.12
C GLU A 246 -17.33 22.82 -17.65
N MET A 247 -17.73 22.71 -16.38
CA MET A 247 -18.72 23.61 -15.79
C MET A 247 -18.24 25.06 -15.80
N LYS A 248 -17.00 25.30 -15.35
CA LYS A 248 -16.43 26.64 -15.21
C LYS A 248 -16.19 27.31 -16.58
N ASP A 249 -15.57 26.59 -17.51
CA ASP A 249 -15.02 27.17 -18.74
C ASP A 249 -16.03 27.18 -19.90
N LYS A 250 -16.98 26.22 -19.90
CA LYS A 250 -17.95 26.02 -20.98
C LYS A 250 -19.42 26.22 -20.57
N GLY A 251 -19.73 26.26 -19.28
CA GLY A 251 -21.10 26.29 -18.79
C GLY A 251 -21.93 25.07 -19.20
N SER A 252 -21.26 23.92 -19.44
CA SER A 252 -21.91 22.66 -19.86
C SER A 252 -21.75 21.54 -18.84
N PHE A 253 -22.57 20.49 -18.97
CA PHE A 253 -22.69 19.41 -17.99
C PHE A 253 -22.68 18.05 -18.69
N THR A 254 -21.89 17.88 -19.76
CA THR A 254 -21.90 16.66 -20.58
C THR A 254 -21.35 15.45 -19.83
N TYR A 255 -20.54 15.67 -18.78
CA TYR A 255 -19.98 14.64 -17.91
C TYR A 255 -21.05 13.77 -17.20
N VAL A 256 -22.31 14.27 -17.08
CA VAL A 256 -23.40 13.47 -16.48
C VAL A 256 -23.66 12.16 -17.22
N ARG A 257 -23.23 12.06 -18.48
CA ARG A 257 -23.35 10.83 -19.29
C ARG A 257 -22.35 9.75 -18.88
N GLU A 258 -21.27 10.13 -18.19
CA GLU A 258 -20.19 9.24 -17.76
C GLU A 258 -20.33 8.86 -16.26
N MET A 259 -21.38 9.35 -15.56
CA MET A 259 -21.57 9.04 -14.15
C MET A 259 -21.89 7.58 -13.92
N ALA A 260 -21.34 7.00 -12.84
CA ALA A 260 -21.77 5.69 -12.38
C ALA A 260 -23.27 5.70 -12.01
N PRO A 261 -24.04 4.67 -12.40
CA PRO A 261 -25.43 4.55 -12.01
C PRO A 261 -25.57 4.53 -10.48
N ILE A 262 -26.48 5.34 -9.94
CA ILE A 262 -26.67 5.43 -8.49
C ILE A 262 -27.09 4.09 -7.87
N LYS A 263 -27.79 3.25 -8.64
CA LYS A 263 -28.18 1.91 -8.23
C LYS A 263 -26.97 1.03 -7.98
N ASP A 264 -25.97 1.03 -8.86
CA ASP A 264 -24.79 0.20 -8.76
C ASP A 264 -23.96 0.55 -7.51
N LEU A 265 -23.84 1.85 -7.20
CA LEU A 265 -23.18 2.32 -5.98
C LEU A 265 -23.94 1.88 -4.72
N ARG A 266 -25.27 2.02 -4.72
CA ARG A 266 -26.11 1.60 -3.58
C ARG A 266 -26.04 0.08 -3.35
N ASP A 267 -26.10 -0.71 -4.42
CA ASP A 267 -26.05 -2.16 -4.34
C ASP A 267 -24.68 -2.62 -3.80
N ALA A 268 -23.59 -2.03 -4.28
CA ALA A 268 -22.25 -2.30 -3.77
C ALA A 268 -22.09 -1.98 -2.27
N PHE A 269 -22.66 -0.86 -1.81
CA PHE A 269 -22.61 -0.48 -0.39
C PHE A 269 -23.50 -1.36 0.48
N ALA A 270 -24.69 -1.77 -0.03
CA ALA A 270 -25.61 -2.64 0.70
C ALA A 270 -25.04 -4.06 0.87
N ALA A 271 -24.35 -4.61 -0.13
CA ALA A 271 -23.70 -5.92 -0.06
C ALA A 271 -22.65 -6.04 1.04
N MET A 272 -22.15 -4.92 1.56
CA MET A 272 -21.11 -4.84 2.60
C MET A 272 -21.69 -4.48 3.99
N GLN A 273 -23.00 -4.49 4.17
CA GLN A 273 -23.67 -4.18 5.45
C GLN A 273 -24.12 -5.43 6.23
N GLY A 274 -23.86 -6.65 5.69
CA GLY A 274 -24.25 -7.93 6.27
C GLY A 274 -23.25 -8.52 7.26
#